data_40670b961705c219ee15288e0101396d
#
_entry.id   40670b961705c219ee15288e0101396d
#
_cell.length_a   1.000
_cell.length_b   1.000
_cell.length_c   1.000
_cell.angle_alpha   90.00
_cell.angle_beta   90.00
_cell.angle_gamma   90.00
#
_symmetry.space_group_name_H-M   'P 1'
#
loop_
_entity.id
_entity.type
_entity.pdbx_description
1 polymer ?
#
loop_
_entity_poly.entity_id
_entity_poly.type
_entity_poly.pdbx_seq_one_letter_code
_entity_poly.pdbx_strand_id
1 'polypeptide(L)'
;MVNVKDVKLGKNTRKSFAKINEVLEMPNLIEVQKNSYQWFLDEGLKEVFRDVSAITDYNGTLELTFVGYHFDEEAKYSVAECKARDVTYAVPLRVTARLNNTETGEIKESEVFMGDFPKMTDSGTFVINGAERVIVSQLVRSPGVYYAFDKDKTGKDLFKTTVIPNRGAWLEYEMDSNDVVYVRIDKNRKIPLTTFLRSLGIGTNEEIEEVFGPDERLTQTIMQKDQTANREEALLEVYKKLRPGEPPTVDSAVTHLNNLFFDAKRYDLSRFGRYKYNKKLGVGSRLSGHRLSRPVVNPMTGEVMAEAGDLISFDKAMEIETAGVMEAYVDVEVKEHLTSATGEAVTKLEECEVKIIGNGMVAVSYTHLRAHETSQI
;
A
#
# COMPACT_ATOMS: atom_id res chain seq x y z
N MET A 1 -18.26 44.50 36.17
CA MET A 1 -18.91 43.29 36.67
C MET A 1 -18.56 42.17 35.71
N VAL A 2 -18.12 41.00 36.21
CA VAL A 2 -17.88 39.85 35.37
C VAL A 2 -19.23 39.24 35.03
N ASN A 3 -19.56 39.18 33.73
CA ASN A 3 -20.83 38.60 33.28
C ASN A 3 -20.72 37.10 33.31
N VAL A 4 -21.31 36.46 34.30
CA VAL A 4 -21.29 34.99 34.44
C VAL A 4 -22.43 34.39 33.63
N LYS A 5 -22.08 33.53 32.64
CA LYS A 5 -23.06 32.84 31.79
C LYS A 5 -23.10 31.36 32.10
N ASP A 6 -24.29 30.78 32.11
CA ASP A 6 -24.45 29.34 32.19
C ASP A 6 -24.27 28.74 30.80
N VAL A 7 -23.28 27.82 30.66
CA VAL A 7 -22.98 27.10 29.40
C VAL A 7 -23.27 25.62 29.63
N LYS A 8 -24.11 25.05 28.78
CA LYS A 8 -24.44 23.62 28.79
C LYS A 8 -23.38 22.85 28.01
N LEU A 9 -22.62 21.98 28.68
CA LEU A 9 -21.62 21.10 28.09
C LEU A 9 -22.07 19.65 28.27
N GLY A 10 -22.71 19.09 27.26
CA GLY A 10 -23.30 17.76 27.32
C GLY A 10 -24.41 17.65 28.39
N LYS A 11 -24.22 16.78 29.39
CA LYS A 11 -25.17 16.58 30.50
C LYS A 11 -25.00 17.57 31.65
N ASN A 12 -23.93 18.36 31.66
CA ASN A 12 -23.58 19.26 32.77
C ASN A 12 -23.73 20.73 32.33
N THR A 13 -24.22 21.57 33.27
CA THR A 13 -24.22 23.02 33.11
C THR A 13 -23.07 23.61 33.92
N ARG A 14 -22.21 24.38 33.27
CA ARG A 14 -21.06 25.06 33.92
C ARG A 14 -21.20 26.56 33.80
N LYS A 15 -20.61 27.27 34.73
CA LYS A 15 -20.57 28.73 34.69
C LYS A 15 -19.33 29.21 33.98
N SER A 16 -19.52 29.99 32.91
CA SER A 16 -18.44 30.61 32.16
C SER A 16 -18.16 32.01 32.69
N PHE A 17 -16.90 32.30 32.99
CA PHE A 17 -16.38 33.58 33.39
C PHE A 17 -15.62 34.31 32.26
N ALA A 18 -15.75 33.80 31.05
CA ALA A 18 -15.03 34.29 29.87
C ALA A 18 -15.45 35.75 29.56
N LYS A 19 -14.47 36.63 29.32
CA LYS A 19 -14.68 38.02 28.92
C LYS A 19 -15.05 38.13 27.46
N ILE A 20 -14.64 37.19 26.63
CA ILE A 20 -14.86 37.14 25.17
C ILE A 20 -15.85 35.99 24.91
N ASN A 21 -16.80 36.23 24.01
CA ASN A 21 -17.69 35.15 23.57
C ASN A 21 -16.90 34.08 22.81
N GLU A 22 -17.29 32.83 22.97
CA GLU A 22 -16.75 31.73 22.18
C GLU A 22 -17.04 31.99 20.69
N VAL A 23 -15.99 31.99 19.89
CA VAL A 23 -16.06 32.14 18.42
C VAL A 23 -16.15 30.80 17.74
N LEU A 24 -15.57 29.77 18.37
CA LEU A 24 -15.58 28.38 17.91
C LEU A 24 -16.13 27.48 19.01
N GLU A 25 -16.95 26.51 18.64
CA GLU A 25 -17.41 25.49 19.55
C GLU A 25 -16.23 24.60 20.01
N MET A 26 -16.32 24.11 21.26
CA MET A 26 -15.31 23.19 21.77
C MET A 26 -15.36 21.88 20.95
N PRO A 27 -14.23 21.43 20.36
CA PRO A 27 -14.22 20.21 19.58
C PRO A 27 -14.57 18.99 20.46
N ASN A 28 -15.30 18.04 19.87
CA ASN A 28 -15.62 16.80 20.53
C ASN A 28 -14.38 15.88 20.51
N LEU A 29 -13.70 15.75 21.65
CA LEU A 29 -12.44 15.00 21.77
C LEU A 29 -12.57 13.49 21.49
N ILE A 30 -13.79 12.94 21.52
CA ILE A 30 -14.07 11.52 21.26
C ILE A 30 -14.72 11.31 19.87
N GLU A 31 -14.76 12.34 19.05
CA GLU A 31 -15.37 12.27 17.71
C GLU A 31 -14.66 11.26 16.82
N VAL A 32 -13.33 11.20 16.88
CA VAL A 32 -12.52 10.26 16.10
C VAL A 32 -12.94 8.81 16.35
N GLN A 33 -13.10 8.41 17.63
CA GLN A 33 -13.52 7.07 17.98
C GLN A 33 -14.96 6.78 17.54
N LYS A 34 -15.87 7.73 17.74
CA LYS A 34 -17.29 7.57 17.36
C LYS A 34 -17.46 7.47 15.85
N ASN A 35 -16.83 8.37 15.10
CA ASN A 35 -16.92 8.38 13.63
C ASN A 35 -16.27 7.13 13.04
N SER A 36 -15.14 6.69 13.58
CA SER A 36 -14.47 5.45 13.15
C SER A 36 -15.35 4.22 13.40
N TYR A 37 -16.02 4.14 14.57
CA TYR A 37 -16.92 3.03 14.86
C TYR A 37 -18.17 3.07 13.97
N GLN A 38 -18.74 4.25 13.74
CA GLN A 38 -19.88 4.41 12.85
C GLN A 38 -19.54 4.00 11.41
N TRP A 39 -18.39 4.48 10.90
CA TRP A 39 -17.89 4.06 9.59
C TRP A 39 -17.70 2.54 9.50
N PHE A 40 -17.17 1.93 10.57
CA PHE A 40 -16.99 0.48 10.62
C PHE A 40 -18.32 -0.26 10.52
N LEU A 41 -19.37 0.23 11.21
CA LEU A 41 -20.71 -0.37 11.14
C LEU A 41 -21.35 -0.18 9.76
N ASP A 42 -21.19 1.00 9.14
CA ASP A 42 -21.89 1.36 7.90
C ASP A 42 -21.18 0.82 6.66
N GLU A 43 -19.83 0.87 6.62
CA GLU A 43 -19.02 0.53 5.45
C GLU A 43 -18.01 -0.58 5.71
N GLY A 44 -17.29 -0.53 6.83
CA GLY A 44 -16.19 -1.46 7.11
C GLY A 44 -16.62 -2.92 7.14
N LEU A 45 -17.77 -3.23 7.73
CA LEU A 45 -18.33 -4.58 7.73
C LEU A 45 -18.75 -5.04 6.32
N LYS A 46 -19.27 -4.15 5.48
CA LYS A 46 -19.59 -4.47 4.08
C LYS A 46 -18.32 -4.85 3.31
N GLU A 47 -17.22 -4.11 3.53
CA GLU A 47 -15.94 -4.44 2.93
C GLU A 47 -15.45 -5.81 3.36
N VAL A 48 -15.50 -6.12 4.66
CA VAL A 48 -15.09 -7.43 5.19
C VAL A 48 -15.92 -8.56 4.60
N PHE A 49 -17.25 -8.43 4.56
CA PHE A 49 -18.11 -9.47 3.99
C PHE A 49 -17.91 -9.62 2.47
N ARG A 50 -17.66 -8.55 1.74
CA ARG A 50 -17.31 -8.59 0.32
C ARG A 50 -15.98 -9.28 0.06
N ASP A 51 -14.97 -8.99 0.88
CA ASP A 51 -13.63 -9.58 0.74
C ASP A 51 -13.61 -11.08 1.03
N VAL A 52 -14.46 -11.53 1.97
CA VAL A 52 -14.60 -12.96 2.31
C VAL A 52 -15.49 -13.69 1.31
N SER A 53 -16.50 -13.02 0.71
CA SER A 53 -17.34 -13.58 -0.35
C SER A 53 -16.54 -13.67 -1.68
N ALA A 54 -16.75 -14.64 -2.57
CA ALA A 54 -17.57 -15.83 -2.41
C ALA A 54 -16.69 -16.99 -1.96
N ILE A 55 -17.20 -17.79 -1.04
CA ILE A 55 -16.54 -19.02 -0.62
C ILE A 55 -17.07 -20.14 -1.52
N THR A 56 -16.19 -20.73 -2.32
CA THR A 56 -16.52 -21.83 -3.24
C THR A 56 -15.99 -23.15 -2.71
N ASP A 57 -16.71 -24.24 -3.01
CA ASP A 57 -16.23 -25.58 -2.77
C ASP A 57 -15.08 -25.95 -3.74
N TYR A 58 -14.45 -27.11 -3.52
CA TYR A 58 -13.32 -27.55 -4.34
C TYR A 58 -13.67 -27.72 -5.82
N ASN A 59 -14.91 -28.10 -6.14
CA ASN A 59 -15.39 -28.30 -7.51
C ASN A 59 -15.96 -27.03 -8.15
N GLY A 60 -16.16 -25.95 -7.38
CA GLY A 60 -16.81 -24.73 -7.84
C GLY A 60 -18.31 -24.86 -8.07
N THR A 61 -18.93 -25.92 -7.53
CA THR A 61 -20.37 -26.19 -7.70
C THR A 61 -21.23 -25.45 -6.67
N LEU A 62 -20.70 -25.23 -5.49
CA LEU A 62 -21.37 -24.50 -4.42
C LEU A 62 -20.65 -23.16 -4.15
N GLU A 63 -21.42 -22.10 -4.11
CA GLU A 63 -20.94 -20.75 -3.86
C GLU A 63 -21.72 -20.14 -2.69
N LEU A 64 -21.00 -19.83 -1.60
CA LEU A 64 -21.56 -19.14 -0.43
C LEU A 64 -21.20 -17.66 -0.48
N THR A 65 -22.20 -16.80 -0.49
CA THR A 65 -22.04 -15.33 -0.47
C THR A 65 -22.77 -14.71 0.71
N PHE A 66 -22.24 -13.61 1.23
CA PHE A 66 -22.89 -12.80 2.25
C PHE A 66 -23.55 -11.60 1.59
N VAL A 67 -24.88 -11.53 1.66
CA VAL A 67 -25.69 -10.54 0.93
C VAL A 67 -25.95 -9.29 1.75
N GLY A 68 -26.12 -9.44 3.05
CA GLY A 68 -26.40 -8.35 3.97
C GLY A 68 -26.16 -8.73 5.42
N TYR A 69 -26.18 -7.75 6.29
CA TYR A 69 -26.09 -7.95 7.74
C TYR A 69 -26.95 -6.92 8.46
N HIS A 70 -27.35 -7.26 9.67
CA HIS A 70 -27.95 -6.32 10.60
C HIS A 70 -27.58 -6.67 12.04
N PHE A 71 -27.73 -5.71 12.92
CA PHE A 71 -27.60 -5.88 14.34
C PHE A 71 -28.97 -5.86 14.99
N ASP A 72 -29.18 -6.65 16.02
CA ASP A 72 -30.38 -6.55 16.84
C ASP A 72 -30.42 -5.15 17.49
N GLU A 73 -31.61 -4.58 17.64
CA GLU A 73 -31.77 -3.19 18.11
C GLU A 73 -31.28 -2.98 19.54
N GLU A 74 -31.51 -3.95 20.39
CA GLU A 74 -31.24 -3.85 21.82
C GLU A 74 -30.15 -4.83 22.28
N ALA A 75 -29.27 -4.33 23.13
CA ALA A 75 -28.32 -5.18 23.85
C ALA A 75 -29.05 -5.93 24.99
N LYS A 76 -28.65 -7.18 25.22
CA LYS A 76 -29.23 -8.03 26.25
C LYS A 76 -29.19 -7.43 27.67
N TYR A 77 -28.16 -6.65 27.97
CA TYR A 77 -27.95 -6.00 29.28
C TYR A 77 -27.57 -4.53 29.07
N SER A 78 -27.96 -3.69 29.99
CA SER A 78 -27.49 -2.30 30.05
C SER A 78 -26.01 -2.20 30.36
N VAL A 79 -25.40 -1.05 30.06
CA VAL A 79 -23.95 -0.79 30.37
C VAL A 79 -23.66 -1.00 31.87
N ALA A 80 -24.56 -0.55 32.75
CA ALA A 80 -24.40 -0.70 34.20
C ALA A 80 -24.47 -2.16 34.63
N GLU A 81 -25.42 -2.92 34.11
CA GLU A 81 -25.53 -4.36 34.38
C GLU A 81 -24.34 -5.15 33.85
N CYS A 82 -23.82 -4.79 32.65
CA CYS A 82 -22.62 -5.43 32.12
C CYS A 82 -21.41 -5.26 33.04
N LYS A 83 -21.26 -4.07 33.62
CA LYS A 83 -20.19 -3.80 34.61
C LYS A 83 -20.39 -4.56 35.91
N ALA A 84 -21.65 -4.67 36.38
CA ALA A 84 -21.97 -5.38 37.63
C ALA A 84 -21.88 -6.91 37.52
N ARG A 85 -22.08 -7.46 36.31
CA ARG A 85 -22.11 -8.90 36.03
C ARG A 85 -20.84 -9.43 35.37
N ASP A 86 -19.84 -8.57 35.16
CA ASP A 86 -18.60 -8.92 34.44
C ASP A 86 -18.82 -9.51 33.03
N VAL A 87 -19.82 -8.97 32.33
CA VAL A 87 -20.15 -9.38 30.92
C VAL A 87 -19.83 -8.28 29.92
N THR A 88 -19.80 -8.64 28.66
CA THR A 88 -19.53 -7.70 27.55
C THR A 88 -20.83 -7.02 27.11
N TYR A 89 -20.78 -5.70 26.92
CA TYR A 89 -21.86 -4.94 26.30
C TYR A 89 -21.84 -5.16 24.79
N ALA A 90 -22.71 -6.03 24.28
CA ALA A 90 -22.71 -6.48 22.91
C ALA A 90 -24.14 -6.62 22.36
N VAL A 91 -24.25 -6.62 21.06
CA VAL A 91 -25.47 -6.88 20.31
C VAL A 91 -25.25 -8.03 19.34
N PRO A 92 -26.25 -8.91 19.10
CA PRO A 92 -26.15 -9.98 18.13
C PRO A 92 -25.96 -9.43 16.70
N LEU A 93 -24.98 -9.98 16.00
CA LEU A 93 -24.78 -9.76 14.56
C LEU A 93 -25.40 -10.90 13.79
N ARG A 94 -26.33 -10.58 12.89
CA ARG A 94 -26.96 -11.53 11.98
C ARG A 94 -26.58 -11.19 10.56
N VAL A 95 -26.33 -12.23 9.77
CA VAL A 95 -25.86 -12.11 8.39
C VAL A 95 -26.75 -12.94 7.48
N THR A 96 -27.20 -12.34 6.38
CA THR A 96 -27.92 -13.06 5.34
C THR A 96 -26.93 -13.78 4.44
N ALA A 97 -26.88 -15.10 4.57
CA ALA A 97 -26.05 -15.98 3.76
C ALA A 97 -26.86 -16.56 2.60
N ARG A 98 -26.30 -16.49 1.40
CA ARG A 98 -26.87 -17.05 0.17
C ARG A 98 -25.96 -18.19 -0.31
N LEU A 99 -26.55 -19.39 -0.43
CA LEU A 99 -25.90 -20.54 -1.04
C LEU A 99 -26.48 -20.71 -2.45
N ASN A 100 -25.59 -20.65 -3.43
CA ASN A 100 -25.90 -20.87 -4.85
C ASN A 100 -25.31 -22.23 -5.27
N ASN A 101 -26.15 -23.09 -5.83
CA ASN A 101 -25.69 -24.30 -6.50
C ASN A 101 -25.65 -24.03 -8.01
N THR A 102 -24.45 -23.97 -8.58
CA THR A 102 -24.24 -23.63 -10.00
C THR A 102 -24.68 -24.73 -10.96
N GLU A 103 -24.75 -26.00 -10.51
CA GLU A 103 -25.20 -27.14 -11.34
C GLU A 103 -26.72 -27.19 -11.43
N THR A 104 -27.41 -27.02 -10.30
CA THR A 104 -28.86 -27.13 -10.25
C THR A 104 -29.58 -25.79 -10.44
N GLY A 105 -28.83 -24.67 -10.30
CA GLY A 105 -29.41 -23.32 -10.30
C GLY A 105 -30.22 -23.00 -9.04
N GLU A 106 -30.16 -23.84 -8.01
CA GLU A 106 -30.92 -23.66 -6.77
C GLU A 106 -30.23 -22.60 -5.89
N ILE A 107 -30.96 -21.59 -5.43
CA ILE A 107 -30.53 -20.56 -4.53
C ILE A 107 -31.26 -20.71 -3.19
N LYS A 108 -30.51 -20.81 -2.11
CA LYS A 108 -31.00 -20.81 -0.73
C LYS A 108 -30.48 -19.61 0.02
N GLU A 109 -31.39 -18.86 0.64
CA GLU A 109 -31.01 -17.77 1.54
C GLU A 109 -31.46 -18.11 2.97
N SER A 110 -30.60 -17.81 3.92
CA SER A 110 -30.87 -17.99 5.33
C SER A 110 -30.18 -16.93 6.15
N GLU A 111 -30.84 -16.49 7.19
CA GLU A 111 -30.23 -15.62 8.18
C GLU A 111 -29.45 -16.44 9.20
N VAL A 112 -28.19 -16.11 9.41
CA VAL A 112 -27.27 -16.83 10.28
C VAL A 112 -26.78 -15.91 11.38
N PHE A 113 -26.86 -16.37 12.63
CA PHE A 113 -26.22 -15.70 13.77
C PHE A 113 -24.72 -15.88 13.68
N MET A 114 -23.97 -14.77 13.57
CA MET A 114 -22.50 -14.80 13.46
C MET A 114 -21.81 -14.68 14.84
N GLY A 115 -22.48 -14.06 15.81
CA GLY A 115 -21.93 -13.86 17.15
C GLY A 115 -22.39 -12.54 17.77
N ASP A 116 -22.01 -12.35 19.03
CA ASP A 116 -22.25 -11.11 19.75
C ASP A 116 -21.13 -10.10 19.45
N PHE A 117 -21.52 -8.94 18.96
CA PHE A 117 -20.60 -7.89 18.57
C PHE A 117 -20.57 -6.76 19.61
N PRO A 118 -19.38 -6.35 20.11
CA PRO A 118 -19.27 -5.28 21.10
C PRO A 118 -19.85 -3.97 20.62
N LYS A 119 -20.74 -3.37 21.40
CA LYS A 119 -21.38 -2.08 21.11
C LYS A 119 -20.66 -0.96 21.83
N MET A 120 -20.40 0.14 21.13
CA MET A 120 -19.81 1.33 21.72
C MET A 120 -20.80 2.04 22.61
N THR A 121 -20.36 2.52 23.77
CA THR A 121 -21.15 3.34 24.69
C THR A 121 -21.23 4.80 24.20
N ASP A 122 -22.13 5.59 24.77
CA ASP A 122 -22.24 7.03 24.44
C ASP A 122 -20.95 7.81 24.72
N SER A 123 -20.12 7.33 25.62
CA SER A 123 -18.82 7.93 25.96
C SER A 123 -17.66 7.48 25.07
N GLY A 124 -17.93 6.71 24.01
CA GLY A 124 -16.91 6.24 23.06
C GLY A 124 -16.05 5.09 23.59
N THR A 125 -16.54 4.36 24.60
CA THR A 125 -15.86 3.24 25.25
C THR A 125 -16.54 1.92 24.89
N PHE A 126 -15.86 0.80 25.16
CA PHE A 126 -16.41 -0.55 25.12
C PHE A 126 -16.36 -1.17 26.51
N VAL A 127 -17.40 -1.92 26.87
CA VAL A 127 -17.40 -2.72 28.10
C VAL A 127 -17.15 -4.17 27.72
N ILE A 128 -16.00 -4.69 28.06
CA ILE A 128 -15.56 -6.05 27.76
C ILE A 128 -15.31 -6.78 29.09
N ASN A 129 -16.06 -7.84 29.33
CA ASN A 129 -16.00 -8.60 30.59
C ASN A 129 -16.08 -7.68 31.84
N GLY A 130 -17.03 -6.75 31.83
CA GLY A 130 -17.25 -5.78 32.90
C GLY A 130 -16.27 -4.59 32.92
N ALA A 131 -15.12 -4.69 32.26
CA ALA A 131 -14.12 -3.62 32.22
C ALA A 131 -14.38 -2.64 31.09
N GLU A 132 -14.40 -1.35 31.39
CA GLU A 132 -14.53 -0.29 30.41
C GLU A 132 -13.17 -0.04 29.72
N ARG A 133 -13.16 -0.13 28.40
CA ARG A 133 -11.97 -0.06 27.56
C ARG A 133 -12.15 0.95 26.43
N VAL A 134 -11.05 1.51 25.97
CA VAL A 134 -11.01 2.44 24.84
C VAL A 134 -10.06 1.90 23.78
N ILE A 135 -10.46 1.98 22.52
CA ILE A 135 -9.56 1.69 21.39
C ILE A 135 -8.73 2.95 21.15
N VAL A 136 -7.42 2.82 21.33
CA VAL A 136 -6.48 3.91 21.09
C VAL A 136 -6.15 3.96 19.61
N SER A 137 -6.32 5.13 18.99
CA SER A 137 -5.92 5.36 17.59
C SER A 137 -4.40 5.19 17.45
N GLN A 138 -3.98 4.44 16.44
CA GLN A 138 -2.57 4.21 16.16
C GLN A 138 -2.20 4.82 14.80
N LEU A 139 -1.05 5.51 14.78
CA LEU A 139 -0.46 5.99 13.54
C LEU A 139 0.33 4.86 12.89
N VAL A 140 -0.05 4.50 11.69
CA VAL A 140 0.65 3.52 10.86
C VAL A 140 1.15 4.18 9.58
N ARG A 141 2.20 3.63 8.97
CA ARG A 141 2.62 4.08 7.64
C ARG A 141 1.54 3.75 6.64
N SER A 142 1.14 4.74 5.85
CA SER A 142 0.17 4.50 4.78
C SER A 142 0.76 3.61 3.68
N PRO A 143 -0.06 2.85 2.95
CA PRO A 143 0.40 2.16 1.75
C PRO A 143 1.08 3.13 0.79
N GLY A 144 2.14 2.70 0.13
CA GLY A 144 2.88 3.52 -0.82
C GLY A 144 4.34 3.10 -0.97
N VAL A 145 5.09 3.89 -1.73
CA VAL A 145 6.53 3.71 -1.94
C VAL A 145 7.29 4.76 -1.13
N TYR A 146 8.28 4.32 -0.38
CA TYR A 146 9.12 5.17 0.47
C TYR A 146 10.57 5.03 0.04
N TYR A 147 11.20 6.17 -0.20
CA TYR A 147 12.62 6.25 -0.56
C TYR A 147 13.41 6.79 0.63
N ALA A 148 14.54 6.18 0.91
CA ALA A 148 15.48 6.62 1.92
C ALA A 148 16.91 6.37 1.42
N PHE A 149 17.89 7.03 2.02
CA PHE A 149 19.29 6.74 1.81
C PHE A 149 20.02 6.82 3.15
N ASP A 150 21.03 5.98 3.28
CA ASP A 150 22.00 5.99 4.39
C ASP A 150 23.39 6.22 3.82
N LYS A 151 24.31 6.74 4.63
CA LYS A 151 25.71 6.88 4.24
C LYS A 151 26.54 5.72 4.78
N ASP A 152 27.32 5.12 3.91
CA ASP A 152 28.32 4.14 4.34
C ASP A 152 29.49 4.83 5.08
N LYS A 153 30.36 4.05 5.68
CA LYS A 153 31.59 4.52 6.39
C LYS A 153 32.52 5.35 5.50
N THR A 154 32.43 5.12 4.18
CA THR A 154 33.19 5.87 3.15
C THR A 154 32.50 7.14 2.68
N GLY A 155 31.27 7.44 3.17
CA GLY A 155 30.46 8.58 2.74
C GLY A 155 29.60 8.34 1.50
N LYS A 156 29.65 7.12 0.91
CA LYS A 156 28.83 6.72 -0.23
C LYS A 156 27.37 6.61 0.17
N ASP A 157 26.47 7.13 -0.66
CA ASP A 157 25.04 7.06 -0.45
C ASP A 157 24.50 5.65 -0.81
N LEU A 158 23.89 4.97 0.15
CA LEU A 158 23.24 3.68 0.00
C LEU A 158 21.72 3.87 -0.07
N PHE A 159 21.16 3.65 -1.23
CA PHE A 159 19.74 3.85 -1.46
C PHE A 159 18.89 2.68 -0.97
N LYS A 160 17.75 3.02 -0.36
CA LYS A 160 16.75 2.06 0.09
C LYS A 160 15.38 2.46 -0.41
N THR A 161 14.60 1.48 -0.79
CA THR A 161 13.21 1.69 -1.20
C THR A 161 12.33 0.67 -0.49
N THR A 162 11.26 1.12 0.15
CA THR A 162 10.29 0.25 0.81
C THR A 162 8.95 0.41 0.14
N VAL A 163 8.40 -0.69 -0.34
CA VAL A 163 7.06 -0.80 -0.93
C VAL A 163 6.14 -1.40 0.12
N ILE A 164 5.16 -0.60 0.56
CA ILE A 164 4.21 -0.98 1.62
C ILE A 164 2.83 -1.13 0.98
N PRO A 165 2.24 -2.33 0.94
CA PRO A 165 0.86 -2.54 0.56
C PRO A 165 -0.09 -2.19 1.72
N ASN A 166 -1.39 -2.08 1.45
CA ASN A 166 -2.41 -2.03 2.49
C ASN A 166 -2.53 -3.37 3.22
N ARG A 167 -2.51 -4.45 2.45
CA ARG A 167 -2.50 -5.84 2.94
C ARG A 167 -1.53 -6.65 2.08
N GLY A 168 -0.66 -7.44 2.70
CA GLY A 168 0.28 -8.33 2.03
C GLY A 168 1.74 -8.10 2.40
N ALA A 169 2.63 -8.73 1.65
CA ALA A 169 4.06 -8.73 1.89
C ALA A 169 4.70 -7.39 1.55
N TRP A 170 5.59 -6.91 2.42
CA TRP A 170 6.42 -5.74 2.14
C TRP A 170 7.58 -6.11 1.24
N LEU A 171 7.95 -5.19 0.34
CA LEU A 171 9.18 -5.28 -0.45
C LEU A 171 10.14 -4.18 -0.01
N GLU A 172 11.33 -4.60 0.38
CA GLU A 172 12.41 -3.68 0.76
C GLU A 172 13.58 -3.89 -0.19
N TYR A 173 13.92 -2.86 -0.94
CA TYR A 173 15.07 -2.84 -1.84
C TYR A 173 16.22 -2.12 -1.13
N GLU A 174 17.37 -2.73 -1.12
CA GLU A 174 18.57 -2.20 -0.47
C GLU A 174 19.78 -2.33 -1.40
N MET A 175 20.59 -1.29 -1.49
CA MET A 175 21.88 -1.30 -2.17
C MET A 175 22.98 -1.49 -1.13
N ASP A 176 23.98 -2.30 -1.42
CA ASP A 176 25.18 -2.42 -0.58
C ASP A 176 26.33 -1.52 -1.07
N SER A 177 27.42 -1.50 -0.33
CA SER A 177 28.62 -0.70 -0.66
C SER A 177 29.30 -1.10 -1.98
N ASN A 178 29.02 -2.29 -2.50
CA ASN A 178 29.55 -2.82 -3.75
C ASN A 178 28.61 -2.61 -4.95
N ASP A 179 27.61 -1.74 -4.82
CA ASP A 179 26.58 -1.46 -5.83
C ASP A 179 25.69 -2.66 -6.19
N VAL A 180 25.68 -3.67 -5.35
CA VAL A 180 24.78 -4.82 -5.49
C VAL A 180 23.43 -4.49 -4.89
N VAL A 181 22.38 -4.69 -5.67
CA VAL A 181 21.01 -4.42 -5.24
C VAL A 181 20.33 -5.72 -4.80
N TYR A 182 19.75 -5.68 -3.62
CA TYR A 182 19.00 -6.78 -3.02
C TYR A 182 17.55 -6.42 -2.81
N VAL A 183 16.70 -7.43 -2.83
CA VAL A 183 15.32 -7.35 -2.38
C VAL A 183 15.10 -8.24 -1.17
N ARG A 184 14.31 -7.75 -0.24
CA ARG A 184 13.87 -8.49 0.94
C ARG A 184 12.34 -8.52 0.93
N ILE A 185 11.76 -9.70 1.07
CA ILE A 185 10.32 -9.93 1.12
C ILE A 185 9.96 -10.21 2.59
N ASP A 186 9.18 -9.36 3.24
CA ASP A 186 8.75 -9.49 4.66
C ASP A 186 9.91 -9.77 5.59
N LYS A 187 10.84 -9.18 5.92
CA LYS A 187 11.94 -9.48 6.86
C LYS A 187 12.71 -10.79 6.59
N ASN A 188 12.45 -11.48 5.48
CA ASN A 188 13.18 -12.67 5.07
C ASN A 188 14.63 -12.33 4.63
N ARG A 189 15.39 -13.37 4.28
CA ARG A 189 16.77 -13.20 3.81
C ARG A 189 16.84 -12.40 2.51
N LYS A 190 17.91 -11.64 2.34
CA LYS A 190 18.18 -10.87 1.11
C LYS A 190 18.30 -11.78 -0.11
N ILE A 191 17.66 -11.38 -1.19
CA ILE A 191 17.68 -12.01 -2.51
C ILE A 191 18.29 -10.99 -3.48
N PRO A 192 19.21 -11.38 -4.39
CA PRO A 192 19.65 -10.47 -5.45
C PRO A 192 18.45 -9.96 -6.25
N LEU A 193 18.45 -8.65 -6.59
CA LEU A 193 17.32 -8.06 -7.32
C LEU A 193 17.07 -8.77 -8.65
N THR A 194 18.13 -9.10 -9.38
CA THR A 194 18.04 -9.77 -10.69
C THR A 194 17.43 -11.18 -10.59
N THR A 195 17.79 -11.95 -9.55
CA THR A 195 17.13 -13.23 -9.26
C THR A 195 15.63 -13.05 -9.02
N PHE A 196 15.24 -12.00 -8.29
CA PHE A 196 13.82 -11.69 -8.07
C PHE A 196 13.10 -11.28 -9.36
N LEU A 197 13.72 -10.44 -10.19
CA LEU A 197 13.17 -10.03 -11.50
C LEU A 197 12.96 -11.24 -12.43
N ARG A 198 13.94 -12.18 -12.49
CA ARG A 198 13.79 -13.41 -13.26
C ARG A 198 12.61 -14.25 -12.78
N SER A 199 12.43 -14.36 -11.47
CA SER A 199 11.28 -15.11 -10.89
C SER A 199 9.93 -14.51 -11.27
N LEU A 200 9.87 -13.19 -11.53
CA LEU A 200 8.65 -12.49 -11.97
C LEU A 200 8.39 -12.60 -13.48
N GLY A 201 9.36 -13.08 -14.27
CA GLY A 201 9.18 -13.33 -15.69
C GLY A 201 10.18 -12.67 -16.63
N ILE A 202 11.09 -11.81 -16.13
CA ILE A 202 12.19 -11.23 -16.91
C ILE A 202 13.36 -12.21 -16.78
N GLY A 203 13.41 -13.20 -17.66
CA GLY A 203 14.23 -14.42 -17.47
C GLY A 203 15.70 -14.26 -17.80
N THR A 204 16.06 -13.49 -18.82
CA THR A 204 17.43 -13.37 -19.32
C THR A 204 18.10 -12.04 -18.95
N ASN A 205 19.41 -11.95 -19.12
CA ASN A 205 20.14 -10.71 -18.87
C ASN A 205 19.75 -9.62 -19.87
N GLU A 206 19.58 -10.04 -21.12
CA GLU A 206 19.19 -9.18 -22.24
C GLU A 206 17.81 -8.56 -22.00
N GLU A 207 16.84 -9.37 -21.51
CA GLU A 207 15.51 -8.87 -21.13
C GLU A 207 15.56 -7.88 -19.96
N ILE A 208 16.42 -8.10 -18.97
CA ILE A 208 16.61 -7.17 -17.86
C ILE A 208 17.16 -5.83 -18.38
N GLU A 209 18.17 -5.88 -19.26
CA GLU A 209 18.77 -4.68 -19.84
C GLU A 209 17.79 -3.96 -20.80
N GLU A 210 16.97 -4.68 -21.55
CA GLU A 210 15.94 -4.09 -22.39
C GLU A 210 14.88 -3.33 -21.58
N VAL A 211 14.43 -3.92 -20.47
CA VAL A 211 13.40 -3.31 -19.62
C VAL A 211 13.93 -2.10 -18.86
N PHE A 212 15.08 -2.24 -18.18
CA PHE A 212 15.59 -1.22 -17.27
C PHE A 212 16.58 -0.25 -17.90
N GLY A 213 17.13 -0.58 -19.07
CA GLY A 213 18.26 0.10 -19.68
C GLY A 213 19.60 -0.38 -19.08
N PRO A 214 20.73 0.06 -19.68
CA PRO A 214 22.04 -0.24 -19.15
C PRO A 214 22.24 0.45 -17.78
N ASP A 215 22.40 -0.34 -16.74
CA ASP A 215 22.68 0.15 -15.38
C ASP A 215 23.80 -0.68 -14.76
N GLU A 216 24.84 0.01 -14.30
CA GLU A 216 26.04 -0.62 -13.71
C GLU A 216 25.69 -1.46 -12.47
N ARG A 217 24.72 -1.03 -11.67
CA ARG A 217 24.29 -1.72 -10.44
C ARG A 217 23.60 -3.05 -10.75
N LEU A 218 22.81 -3.10 -11.83
CA LEU A 218 22.20 -4.35 -12.29
C LEU A 218 23.29 -5.29 -12.81
N THR A 219 24.23 -4.78 -13.61
CA THR A 219 25.39 -5.56 -14.09
C THR A 219 26.21 -6.11 -12.93
N GLN A 220 26.55 -5.28 -11.94
CA GLN A 220 27.26 -5.73 -10.74
C GLN A 220 26.49 -6.77 -9.94
N THR A 221 25.16 -6.61 -9.83
CA THR A 221 24.30 -7.58 -9.15
C THR A 221 24.32 -8.93 -9.85
N ILE A 222 24.22 -8.95 -11.17
CA ILE A 222 24.31 -10.18 -11.99
C ILE A 222 25.66 -10.86 -11.79
N MET A 223 26.76 -10.10 -11.95
CA MET A 223 28.11 -10.67 -11.92
C MET A 223 28.52 -11.19 -10.55
N GLN A 224 28.12 -10.50 -9.47
CA GLN A 224 28.63 -10.80 -8.13
C GLN A 224 27.75 -11.75 -7.33
N LYS A 225 26.44 -11.72 -7.51
CA LYS A 225 25.50 -12.38 -6.59
C LYS A 225 24.43 -13.23 -7.24
N ASP A 226 24.07 -12.97 -8.50
CA ASP A 226 23.08 -13.77 -9.19
C ASP A 226 23.72 -15.05 -9.75
N GLN A 227 23.26 -16.19 -9.26
CA GLN A 227 23.74 -17.50 -9.70
C GLN A 227 22.72 -18.21 -10.63
N THR A 228 21.64 -17.49 -10.99
CA THR A 228 20.53 -18.04 -11.78
C THR A 228 20.64 -17.58 -13.23
N ALA A 229 20.43 -18.49 -14.18
CA ALA A 229 20.50 -18.20 -15.60
C ALA A 229 19.10 -18.02 -16.24
N ASN A 230 18.05 -18.54 -15.59
CA ASN A 230 16.71 -18.57 -16.13
C ASN A 230 15.64 -18.40 -15.04
N ARG A 231 14.37 -18.29 -15.48
CA ARG A 231 13.22 -18.09 -14.59
C ARG A 231 13.03 -19.24 -13.60
N GLU A 232 13.20 -20.49 -14.03
CA GLU A 232 12.94 -21.66 -13.20
C GLU A 232 13.93 -21.76 -12.04
N GLU A 233 15.21 -21.57 -12.32
CA GLU A 233 16.26 -21.52 -11.28
C GLU A 233 16.02 -20.38 -10.29
N ALA A 234 15.63 -19.22 -10.79
CA ALA A 234 15.31 -18.06 -9.96
C ALA A 234 14.12 -18.31 -9.05
N LEU A 235 13.05 -18.93 -9.56
CA LEU A 235 11.88 -19.33 -8.77
C LEU A 235 12.26 -20.28 -7.63
N LEU A 236 13.08 -21.28 -7.93
CA LEU A 236 13.56 -22.24 -6.92
C LEU A 236 14.43 -21.56 -5.85
N GLU A 237 15.30 -20.64 -6.27
CA GLU A 237 16.18 -19.90 -5.32
C GLU A 237 15.35 -18.96 -4.42
N VAL A 238 14.38 -18.23 -4.98
CA VAL A 238 13.45 -17.39 -4.22
C VAL A 238 12.65 -18.23 -3.22
N TYR A 239 12.12 -19.38 -3.67
CA TYR A 239 11.34 -20.28 -2.81
C TYR A 239 12.17 -20.83 -1.65
N LYS A 240 13.41 -21.27 -1.88
CA LYS A 240 14.33 -21.73 -0.82
C LYS A 240 14.58 -20.65 0.24
N LYS A 241 14.63 -19.39 -0.16
CA LYS A 241 14.81 -18.25 0.77
C LYS A 241 13.56 -17.94 1.58
N LEU A 242 12.38 -18.09 0.96
CA LEU A 242 11.08 -17.80 1.60
C LEU A 242 10.60 -18.96 2.48
N ARG A 243 10.86 -20.22 2.07
CA ARG A 243 10.43 -21.45 2.75
C ARG A 243 11.61 -22.36 3.02
N PRO A 244 12.51 -22.00 3.94
CA PRO A 244 13.64 -22.85 4.30
C PRO A 244 13.15 -24.15 4.92
N GLY A 245 13.61 -25.29 4.36
CA GLY A 245 13.26 -26.62 4.85
C GLY A 245 12.21 -27.38 4.02
N GLU A 246 11.53 -26.73 3.10
CA GLU A 246 10.62 -27.39 2.16
C GLU A 246 11.38 -27.75 0.85
N PRO A 247 11.13 -28.93 0.24
CA PRO A 247 11.73 -29.26 -1.04
C PRO A 247 11.19 -28.31 -2.14
N PRO A 248 12.05 -27.59 -2.86
CA PRO A 248 11.60 -26.63 -3.86
C PRO A 248 11.17 -27.34 -5.14
N THR A 249 9.95 -27.07 -5.60
CA THR A 249 9.46 -27.43 -6.93
C THR A 249 9.04 -26.17 -7.66
N VAL A 250 9.11 -26.16 -8.98
CA VAL A 250 8.74 -24.99 -9.78
C VAL A 250 7.27 -24.61 -9.57
N ASP A 251 6.37 -25.59 -9.57
CA ASP A 251 4.93 -25.37 -9.38
C ASP A 251 4.62 -24.77 -7.99
N SER A 252 5.24 -25.30 -6.94
CA SER A 252 5.08 -24.78 -5.59
C SER A 252 5.63 -23.35 -5.47
N ALA A 253 6.75 -23.06 -6.13
CA ALA A 253 7.35 -21.72 -6.14
C ALA A 253 6.45 -20.70 -6.87
N VAL A 254 5.94 -21.06 -8.04
CA VAL A 254 4.99 -20.21 -8.80
C VAL A 254 3.73 -19.97 -7.99
N THR A 255 3.13 -21.02 -7.44
CA THR A 255 1.92 -20.89 -6.61
C THR A 255 2.15 -20.01 -5.40
N HIS A 256 3.30 -20.18 -4.72
CA HIS A 256 3.64 -19.37 -3.55
C HIS A 256 3.82 -17.90 -3.91
N LEU A 257 4.52 -17.60 -4.99
CA LEU A 257 4.77 -16.22 -5.45
C LEU A 257 3.48 -15.54 -5.91
N ASN A 258 2.62 -16.27 -6.63
CA ASN A 258 1.30 -15.79 -7.01
C ASN A 258 0.44 -15.47 -5.79
N ASN A 259 0.44 -16.33 -4.78
CA ASN A 259 -0.30 -16.09 -3.54
C ASN A 259 0.23 -14.89 -2.74
N LEU A 260 1.53 -14.57 -2.84
CA LEU A 260 2.12 -13.43 -2.13
C LEU A 260 1.78 -12.08 -2.75
N PHE A 261 1.75 -11.97 -4.09
CA PHE A 261 1.72 -10.68 -4.78
C PHE A 261 0.54 -10.52 -5.75
N PHE A 262 -0.04 -11.60 -6.25
CA PHE A 262 -1.05 -11.59 -7.32
C PHE A 262 -2.43 -12.11 -6.90
N ASP A 263 -2.58 -12.61 -5.68
CA ASP A 263 -3.87 -12.98 -5.12
C ASP A 263 -4.55 -11.75 -4.50
N ALA A 264 -5.63 -11.29 -5.10
CA ALA A 264 -6.38 -10.12 -4.65
C ALA A 264 -6.92 -10.25 -3.21
N LYS A 265 -7.13 -11.48 -2.72
CA LYS A 265 -7.55 -11.73 -1.33
C LYS A 265 -6.40 -11.56 -0.32
N ARG A 266 -5.16 -11.69 -0.76
CA ARG A 266 -3.95 -11.66 0.09
C ARG A 266 -3.12 -10.40 -0.07
N TYR A 267 -3.11 -9.81 -1.26
CA TYR A 267 -2.34 -8.60 -1.57
C TYR A 267 -3.25 -7.51 -2.09
N ASP A 268 -3.28 -6.38 -1.40
CA ASP A 268 -4.06 -5.23 -1.77
C ASP A 268 -3.29 -3.93 -1.55
N LEU A 269 -3.35 -3.04 -2.53
CA LEU A 269 -2.74 -1.71 -2.45
C LEU A 269 -3.70 -0.64 -1.95
N SER A 270 -5.00 -0.91 -1.87
CA SER A 270 -6.10 0.03 -1.68
C SER A 270 -6.14 1.16 -2.73
N ARG A 271 -7.22 1.93 -2.77
CA ARG A 271 -7.32 3.12 -3.64
C ARG A 271 -6.27 4.17 -3.31
N PHE A 272 -6.08 4.43 -2.01
CA PHE A 272 -5.12 5.42 -1.53
C PHE A 272 -3.68 5.01 -1.80
N GLY A 273 -3.32 3.74 -1.57
CA GLY A 273 -2.01 3.22 -1.92
C GLY A 273 -1.74 3.36 -3.42
N ARG A 274 -2.69 2.98 -4.28
CA ARG A 274 -2.57 3.15 -5.74
C ARG A 274 -2.34 4.61 -6.13
N TYR A 275 -3.09 5.54 -5.57
CA TYR A 275 -2.88 6.97 -5.79
C TYR A 275 -1.45 7.41 -5.42
N LYS A 276 -0.94 6.98 -4.25
CA LYS A 276 0.43 7.29 -3.83
C LYS A 276 1.50 6.65 -4.72
N TYR A 277 1.29 5.41 -5.15
CA TYR A 277 2.17 4.75 -6.12
C TYR A 277 2.24 5.56 -7.41
N ASN A 278 1.09 5.95 -7.94
CA ASN A 278 1.01 6.75 -9.17
C ASN A 278 1.74 8.06 -9.03
N LYS A 279 1.47 8.80 -7.95
CA LYS A 279 2.13 10.07 -7.67
C LYS A 279 3.67 9.95 -7.58
N LYS A 280 4.18 8.80 -7.10
CA LYS A 280 5.62 8.57 -6.95
C LYS A 280 6.27 7.93 -8.19
N LEU A 281 5.53 7.13 -8.93
CA LEU A 281 6.01 6.36 -10.08
C LEU A 281 5.50 6.89 -11.43
N GLY A 282 4.76 8.00 -11.43
CA GLY A 282 4.33 8.69 -12.64
C GLY A 282 5.54 9.21 -13.44
N VAL A 283 5.45 9.16 -14.77
CA VAL A 283 6.52 9.64 -15.67
C VAL A 283 6.69 11.15 -15.54
N GLY A 284 5.59 11.89 -15.50
CA GLY A 284 5.59 13.35 -15.52
C GLY A 284 6.38 13.99 -14.38
N SER A 285 6.16 13.51 -13.14
CA SER A 285 6.87 14.05 -11.97
C SER A 285 8.39 13.83 -12.01
N ARG A 286 8.86 12.79 -12.70
CA ARG A 286 10.26 12.43 -12.85
C ARG A 286 10.90 13.05 -14.10
N LEU A 287 10.08 13.38 -15.10
CA LEU A 287 10.51 14.02 -16.34
C LEU A 287 10.69 15.53 -16.17
N SER A 288 9.87 16.14 -15.30
CA SER A 288 9.89 17.58 -15.05
C SER A 288 11.24 18.05 -14.52
N GLY A 289 11.82 19.07 -15.17
CA GLY A 289 13.09 19.67 -14.83
C GLY A 289 14.32 18.94 -15.37
N HIS A 290 14.14 17.86 -16.14
CA HIS A 290 15.22 17.15 -16.81
C HIS A 290 15.26 17.46 -18.30
N ARG A 291 16.42 17.25 -18.90
CA ARG A 291 16.65 17.37 -20.34
C ARG A 291 16.47 15.99 -20.98
N LEU A 292 15.75 15.94 -22.11
CA LEU A 292 15.55 14.70 -22.85
C LEU A 292 16.83 14.32 -23.61
N SER A 293 17.25 13.07 -23.52
CA SER A 293 18.29 12.52 -24.38
C SER A 293 17.72 11.97 -25.70
N ARG A 294 16.46 11.57 -25.71
CA ARG A 294 15.76 11.05 -26.90
C ARG A 294 14.41 11.72 -27.06
N PRO A 295 13.90 11.84 -28.33
CA PRO A 295 12.58 12.41 -28.57
C PRO A 295 11.48 11.55 -27.94
N VAL A 296 10.44 12.19 -27.42
CA VAL A 296 9.26 11.55 -26.84
C VAL A 296 8.12 11.61 -27.85
N VAL A 297 7.56 10.45 -28.15
CA VAL A 297 6.49 10.29 -29.15
C VAL A 297 5.19 9.88 -28.45
N ASN A 298 4.07 10.44 -28.87
CA ASN A 298 2.75 10.05 -28.39
C ASN A 298 2.44 8.62 -28.88
N PRO A 299 2.22 7.64 -28.00
CA PRO A 299 2.00 6.25 -28.38
C PRO A 299 0.69 6.02 -29.15
N MET A 300 -0.27 6.95 -29.08
CA MET A 300 -1.57 6.83 -29.75
C MET A 300 -1.58 7.49 -31.13
N THR A 301 -0.90 8.64 -31.30
CA THR A 301 -0.93 9.42 -32.55
C THR A 301 0.34 9.28 -33.36
N GLY A 302 1.46 8.88 -32.76
CA GLY A 302 2.78 8.83 -33.38
C GLY A 302 3.44 10.21 -33.55
N GLU A 303 2.84 11.28 -33.04
CA GLU A 303 3.41 12.63 -33.10
C GLU A 303 4.51 12.82 -32.07
N VAL A 304 5.55 13.57 -32.44
CA VAL A 304 6.63 13.94 -31.51
C VAL A 304 6.11 15.03 -30.58
N MET A 305 6.09 14.73 -29.29
CA MET A 305 5.63 15.65 -28.24
C MET A 305 6.75 16.57 -27.74
N ALA A 306 7.98 16.07 -27.71
CA ALA A 306 9.17 16.83 -27.35
C ALA A 306 10.41 16.24 -28.03
N GLU A 307 11.34 17.09 -28.41
CA GLU A 307 12.58 16.71 -29.12
C GLU A 307 13.72 16.39 -28.13
N ALA A 308 14.74 15.68 -28.62
CA ALA A 308 15.96 15.45 -27.88
C ALA A 308 16.66 16.79 -27.55
N GLY A 309 17.13 16.94 -26.31
CA GLY A 309 17.75 18.18 -25.83
C GLY A 309 16.79 19.17 -25.18
N ASP A 310 15.46 18.96 -25.30
CA ASP A 310 14.48 19.84 -24.68
C ASP A 310 14.47 19.72 -23.13
N LEU A 311 14.45 20.88 -22.45
CA LEU A 311 14.23 20.93 -21.01
C LEU A 311 12.72 20.89 -20.74
N ILE A 312 12.24 19.83 -20.08
CA ILE A 312 10.82 19.60 -19.90
C ILE A 312 10.27 20.38 -18.71
N SER A 313 9.30 21.28 -18.96
CA SER A 313 8.54 21.95 -17.92
C SER A 313 7.55 20.99 -17.26
N PHE A 314 7.06 21.35 -16.05
CA PHE A 314 6.07 20.56 -15.32
C PHE A 314 4.78 20.31 -16.14
N ASP A 315 4.26 21.36 -16.79
CA ASP A 315 3.02 21.25 -17.58
C ASP A 315 3.20 20.34 -18.78
N LYS A 316 4.34 20.45 -19.47
CA LYS A 316 4.68 19.56 -20.60
C LYS A 316 4.90 18.12 -20.16
N ALA A 317 5.52 17.92 -19.01
CA ALA A 317 5.70 16.59 -18.43
C ALA A 317 4.35 15.90 -18.10
N MET A 318 3.40 16.68 -17.56
CA MET A 318 2.04 16.16 -17.26
C MET A 318 1.24 15.88 -18.56
N GLU A 319 1.44 16.67 -19.61
CA GLU A 319 0.86 16.41 -20.94
C GLU A 319 1.38 15.08 -21.51
N ILE A 320 2.70 14.85 -21.43
CA ILE A 320 3.35 13.61 -21.87
C ILE A 320 2.81 12.40 -21.08
N GLU A 321 2.70 12.51 -19.76
CA GLU A 321 2.12 11.44 -18.92
C GLU A 321 0.66 11.15 -19.29
N THR A 322 -0.14 12.20 -19.51
CA THR A 322 -1.56 12.08 -19.87
C THR A 322 -1.75 11.46 -21.26
N ALA A 323 -0.80 11.67 -22.17
CA ALA A 323 -0.79 11.03 -23.49
C ALA A 323 -0.50 9.52 -23.43
N GLY A 324 -0.15 8.98 -22.26
CA GLY A 324 0.10 7.55 -22.06
C GLY A 324 1.53 7.10 -22.34
N VAL A 325 2.49 8.02 -22.34
CA VAL A 325 3.92 7.68 -22.49
C VAL A 325 4.39 6.94 -21.24
N MET A 326 4.94 5.74 -21.43
CA MET A 326 5.40 4.87 -20.34
C MET A 326 6.91 4.88 -20.17
N GLU A 327 7.65 5.32 -21.14
CA GLU A 327 9.11 5.33 -21.16
C GLU A 327 9.62 6.66 -21.72
N ALA A 328 10.66 7.18 -21.08
CA ALA A 328 11.39 8.35 -21.55
C ALA A 328 12.87 8.26 -21.15
N TYR A 329 13.74 8.91 -21.89
CA TYR A 329 15.17 8.95 -21.62
C TYR A 329 15.59 10.37 -21.32
N VAL A 330 16.30 10.54 -20.21
CA VAL A 330 16.76 11.85 -19.73
C VAL A 330 18.24 11.83 -19.40
N ASP A 331 18.88 12.99 -19.56
CA ASP A 331 20.26 13.20 -19.12
C ASP A 331 20.25 13.66 -17.67
N VAL A 332 20.99 12.95 -16.83
CA VAL A 332 21.09 13.23 -15.39
C VAL A 332 22.57 13.36 -15.01
N GLU A 333 22.90 14.42 -14.28
CA GLU A 333 24.21 14.57 -13.67
C GLU A 333 24.31 13.68 -12.42
N VAL A 334 25.16 12.67 -12.48
CA VAL A 334 25.45 11.76 -11.36
C VAL A 334 26.77 12.18 -10.70
N LYS A 335 26.73 12.31 -9.38
CA LYS A 335 27.95 12.55 -8.58
C LYS A 335 28.65 11.23 -8.30
N GLU A 336 29.75 10.99 -8.98
CA GLU A 336 30.62 9.85 -8.70
C GLU A 336 31.62 10.21 -7.63
N HIS A 337 31.61 9.47 -6.51
CA HIS A 337 32.61 9.61 -5.44
C HIS A 337 33.79 8.70 -5.72
N LEU A 338 34.80 9.24 -6.36
CA LEU A 338 36.09 8.54 -6.61
C LEU A 338 37.06 8.78 -5.46
N THR A 339 37.67 7.71 -4.99
CA THR A 339 38.84 7.85 -4.07
C THR A 339 40.07 7.99 -4.92
N SER A 340 40.70 9.15 -4.87
CA SER A 340 42.00 9.40 -5.53
C SER A 340 43.05 8.41 -5.02
N ALA A 341 44.08 8.14 -5.84
CA ALA A 341 45.25 7.35 -5.45
C ALA A 341 46.01 7.93 -4.20
N THR A 342 45.70 9.17 -3.83
CA THR A 342 46.20 9.86 -2.63
C THR A 342 45.26 9.74 -1.43
N GLY A 343 44.12 9.06 -1.54
CA GLY A 343 43.13 8.88 -0.46
C GLY A 343 42.16 10.05 -0.26
N GLU A 344 42.17 11.04 -1.13
CA GLU A 344 41.23 12.16 -1.10
C GLU A 344 39.97 11.82 -1.88
N ALA A 345 38.79 12.13 -1.33
CA ALA A 345 37.49 11.94 -2.00
C ALA A 345 37.34 13.04 -3.07
N VAL A 346 37.32 12.65 -4.33
CA VAL A 346 37.09 13.54 -5.47
C VAL A 346 35.67 13.24 -5.99
N THR A 347 34.84 14.27 -6.03
CA THR A 347 33.50 14.16 -6.64
C THR A 347 33.59 14.56 -8.10
N LYS A 348 33.36 13.63 -9.00
CA LYS A 348 33.24 13.88 -10.44
C LYS A 348 31.78 13.95 -10.80
N LEU A 349 31.36 14.94 -11.58
CA LEU A 349 30.04 15.02 -12.20
C LEU A 349 30.14 14.30 -13.56
N GLU A 350 29.32 13.32 -13.77
CA GLU A 350 29.21 12.61 -15.02
C GLU A 350 27.78 12.68 -15.51
N GLU A 351 27.57 13.05 -16.77
CA GLU A 351 26.25 13.01 -17.40
C GLU A 351 25.96 11.59 -17.88
N CYS A 352 24.88 11.01 -17.37
CA CYS A 352 24.44 9.68 -17.73
C CYS A 352 23.03 9.71 -18.31
N GLU A 353 22.82 8.95 -19.40
CA GLU A 353 21.46 8.69 -19.91
C GLU A 353 20.73 7.75 -18.96
N VAL A 354 19.58 8.17 -18.47
CA VAL A 354 18.73 7.36 -17.57
C VAL A 354 17.38 7.10 -18.18
N LYS A 355 16.95 5.83 -18.19
CA LYS A 355 15.63 5.42 -18.62
C LYS A 355 14.61 5.64 -17.50
N ILE A 356 13.59 6.47 -17.74
CA ILE A 356 12.43 6.63 -16.84
C ILE A 356 11.37 5.64 -17.30
N ILE A 357 10.91 4.78 -16.38
CA ILE A 357 9.89 3.78 -16.63
C ILE A 357 8.64 4.14 -15.84
N GLY A 358 7.51 4.28 -16.51
CA GLY A 358 6.22 4.59 -15.91
C GLY A 358 5.52 3.37 -15.33
N ASN A 359 4.56 3.60 -14.44
CA ASN A 359 3.68 2.57 -13.91
C ASN A 359 2.46 2.40 -14.84
N GLY A 360 2.59 1.56 -15.87
CA GLY A 360 1.57 1.36 -16.92
C GLY A 360 0.25 0.74 -16.46
N MET A 361 0.15 0.31 -15.22
CA MET A 361 -1.05 -0.36 -14.67
C MET A 361 -2.07 0.62 -14.08
N VAL A 362 -1.83 1.92 -14.17
CA VAL A 362 -2.68 2.90 -13.52
C VAL A 362 -3.76 3.41 -14.45
N ALA A 363 -4.98 2.98 -14.22
CA ALA A 363 -6.12 3.56 -14.88
C ALA A 363 -6.26 5.05 -14.52
N VAL A 364 -6.43 5.91 -15.52
CA VAL A 364 -6.63 7.37 -15.41
C VAL A 364 -7.76 7.76 -14.45
N SER A 365 -8.72 6.85 -14.18
CA SER A 365 -9.83 7.02 -13.24
C SER A 365 -9.44 7.29 -11.78
N TYR A 366 -8.19 7.04 -11.39
CA TYR A 366 -7.71 7.29 -10.02
C TYR A 366 -7.10 8.69 -9.82
N THR A 367 -6.93 9.47 -10.87
CA THR A 367 -6.36 10.83 -10.78
C THR A 367 -7.33 11.85 -10.18
N HIS A 368 -8.61 11.50 -10.00
CA HIS A 368 -9.68 12.38 -9.52
C HIS A 368 -10.14 12.08 -8.09
N LEU A 369 -9.29 11.52 -7.25
CA LEU A 369 -9.61 11.44 -5.80
C LEU A 369 -9.70 12.86 -5.24
N ARG A 370 -10.89 13.22 -4.73
CA ARG A 370 -11.11 14.53 -4.11
C ARG A 370 -10.31 14.65 -2.82
N ALA A 371 -9.91 15.88 -2.46
CA ALA A 371 -9.07 16.15 -1.29
C ALA A 371 -9.65 15.61 0.03
N HIS A 372 -10.97 15.51 0.19
CA HIS A 372 -11.58 14.94 1.39
C HIS A 372 -11.49 13.41 1.46
N GLU A 373 -11.33 12.69 0.36
CA GLU A 373 -11.13 11.23 0.38
C GLU A 373 -9.72 10.88 0.86
N THR A 374 -8.78 11.82 0.72
CA THR A 374 -7.41 11.67 1.21
C THR A 374 -7.23 12.10 2.67
N SER A 375 -8.16 12.89 3.22
CA SER A 375 -8.12 13.36 4.61
C SER A 375 -8.81 12.44 5.60
N GLN A 376 -9.60 11.46 5.13
CA GLN A 376 -10.27 10.47 5.97
C GLN A 376 -9.44 9.22 6.24
N ILE A 377 -8.24 9.15 5.72
CA ILE A 377 -7.27 8.08 5.90
C ILE A 377 -6.05 8.67 6.62
#